data_5952b477e142c2b9afd0d5c69079d84f
#
_entry.id   5952b477e142c2b9afd0d5c69079d84f
#
_cell.length_a   1.000
_cell.length_b   1.000
_cell.length_c   1.000
_cell.angle_alpha   90.00
_cell.angle_beta   90.00
_cell.angle_gamma   90.00
#
_symmetry.space_group_name_H-M   'P 1'
#
loop_
_entity.id
_entity.type
_entity.pdbx_description
1 polymer ?
#
loop_
_entity_poly.entity_id
_entity_poly.type
_entity_poly.pdbx_seq_one_letter_code
_entity_poly.pdbx_strand_id
1 'polypeptide(L)'
;MSHLYERVKSAGFTIPYIKKLLPEWWDDALAESPAGKQFASLFLSKRFSICHDSFKNDTAPVMFNLGGNHKFKHKVNIGEEDLNVATAIAYSAARVAAENFKVPYDENVNLDWENVREHLLKNEQWISFPLLIDFCHSIGIPVVYIKNFPSKCTKMAGMALQVMGRPVIVLTQAQKYGFMLFDLAHELGHIAKGHLNEGNGCVFVDRKIDSQATDELEAEANRYAFGLLSGQEDLKISAHYHLKAEELADASRSYGKEHHIDPTHIALNYAYMKGHWGVAINALKIICAGLKFDQIILRESLMNSIDNTVINDDDLELIIKLCGE
;
A
#
# COMPACT_ATOMS: atom_id res chain seq x y z
N MET A 1 22.82 0.29 -23.79
CA MET A 1 22.01 0.07 -22.58
C MET A 1 22.58 0.73 -21.31
N SER A 2 23.91 0.68 -21.05
CA SER A 2 24.52 1.24 -19.82
C SER A 2 24.05 2.66 -19.48
N HIS A 3 23.98 3.55 -20.47
CA HIS A 3 23.50 4.92 -20.31
C HIS A 3 22.03 5.00 -19.78
N LEU A 4 21.13 4.18 -20.29
CA LEU A 4 19.73 4.16 -19.81
C LEU A 4 19.65 3.68 -18.36
N TYR A 5 20.44 2.69 -18.00
CA TYR A 5 20.52 2.22 -16.62
C TYR A 5 21.11 3.27 -15.68
N GLU A 6 22.14 4.03 -16.10
CA GLU A 6 22.68 5.13 -15.29
C GLU A 6 21.63 6.23 -15.07
N ARG A 7 20.73 6.48 -16.04
CA ARG A 7 19.61 7.42 -15.84
C ARG A 7 18.62 6.90 -14.79
N VAL A 8 18.22 5.62 -14.85
CA VAL A 8 17.35 5.02 -13.83
C VAL A 8 18.06 4.99 -12.46
N LYS A 9 19.35 4.70 -12.44
CA LYS A 9 20.17 4.71 -11.23
C LYS A 9 20.26 6.12 -10.62
N SER A 10 20.37 7.17 -11.42
CA SER A 10 20.40 8.56 -10.94
C SER A 10 19.06 9.01 -10.34
N ALA A 11 17.97 8.25 -10.57
CA ALA A 11 16.70 8.41 -9.87
C ALA A 11 16.67 7.71 -8.48
N GLY A 12 17.75 7.03 -8.07
CA GLY A 12 17.86 6.34 -6.78
C GLY A 12 17.75 4.82 -6.85
N PHE A 13 17.52 4.21 -8.02
CA PHE A 13 17.43 2.76 -8.16
C PHE A 13 18.82 2.12 -8.25
N THR A 14 18.99 0.92 -7.69
CA THR A 14 20.22 0.15 -7.87
C THR A 14 20.17 -0.70 -9.14
N ILE A 15 21.31 -0.89 -9.82
CA ILE A 15 21.38 -1.72 -11.05
C ILE A 15 20.85 -3.15 -10.81
N PRO A 16 21.18 -3.85 -9.70
CA PRO A 16 20.60 -5.17 -9.45
C PRO A 16 19.07 -5.13 -9.34
N TYR A 17 18.50 -4.08 -8.74
CA TYR A 17 17.05 -3.94 -8.63
C TYR A 17 16.40 -3.64 -9.99
N ILE A 18 17.02 -2.78 -10.80
CA ILE A 18 16.58 -2.53 -12.18
C ILE A 18 16.50 -3.85 -12.94
N LYS A 19 17.59 -4.62 -12.96
CA LYS A 19 17.65 -5.90 -13.66
C LYS A 19 16.64 -6.92 -13.13
N LYS A 20 16.39 -6.94 -11.83
CA LYS A 20 15.38 -7.82 -11.22
C LYS A 20 13.96 -7.56 -11.75
N LEU A 21 13.62 -6.30 -12.04
CA LEU A 21 12.29 -5.93 -12.51
C LEU A 21 12.14 -5.96 -14.04
N LEU A 22 13.22 -6.14 -14.82
CA LEU A 22 13.12 -6.30 -16.27
C LEU A 22 12.49 -7.65 -16.62
N PRO A 23 11.74 -7.74 -17.73
CA PRO A 23 11.13 -8.99 -18.16
C PRO A 23 12.18 -10.01 -18.61
N GLU A 24 11.81 -11.29 -18.65
CA GLU A 24 12.73 -12.37 -19.03
C GLU A 24 13.27 -12.23 -20.46
N TRP A 25 12.47 -11.68 -21.38
CA TRP A 25 12.89 -11.45 -22.76
C TRP A 25 13.83 -10.26 -22.95
N TRP A 26 14.10 -9.47 -21.90
CA TRP A 26 14.89 -8.25 -22.04
C TRP A 26 16.35 -8.53 -22.37
N ASP A 27 16.80 -7.91 -23.49
CA ASP A 27 18.19 -7.96 -23.92
C ASP A 27 18.79 -6.55 -23.99
N ASP A 28 19.97 -6.38 -23.46
CA ASP A 28 20.72 -5.12 -23.47
C ASP A 28 21.10 -4.69 -24.93
N ALA A 29 21.18 -5.64 -25.88
CA ALA A 29 21.38 -5.37 -27.30
C ALA A 29 20.25 -4.55 -27.93
N LEU A 30 19.07 -4.47 -27.33
CA LEU A 30 17.98 -3.59 -27.79
C LEU A 30 18.43 -2.15 -28.01
N ALA A 31 19.34 -1.65 -27.19
CA ALA A 31 19.83 -0.26 -27.27
C ALA A 31 20.94 -0.03 -28.32
N GLU A 32 21.30 -1.03 -29.13
CA GLU A 32 22.30 -0.89 -30.21
C GLU A 32 21.76 -0.15 -31.41
N SER A 33 20.44 -0.15 -31.63
CA SER A 33 19.76 0.63 -32.67
C SER A 33 19.07 1.87 -32.12
N PRO A 34 18.90 2.95 -32.89
CA PRO A 34 18.14 4.13 -32.45
C PRO A 34 16.70 3.81 -32.07
N ALA A 35 16.01 2.97 -32.83
CA ALA A 35 14.64 2.55 -32.55
C ALA A 35 14.55 1.70 -31.27
N GLY A 36 15.49 0.76 -31.10
CA GLY A 36 15.56 -0.06 -29.89
C GLY A 36 15.92 0.77 -28.64
N LYS A 37 16.79 1.77 -28.76
CA LYS A 37 17.09 2.71 -27.66
C LYS A 37 15.85 3.51 -27.27
N GLN A 38 15.06 3.97 -28.24
CA GLN A 38 13.81 4.68 -27.97
C GLN A 38 12.79 3.76 -27.30
N PHE A 39 12.60 2.55 -27.78
CA PHE A 39 11.75 1.55 -27.15
C PHE A 39 12.18 1.27 -25.71
N ALA A 40 13.46 0.98 -25.48
CA ALA A 40 14.01 0.71 -24.15
C ALA A 40 13.79 1.89 -23.19
N SER A 41 13.95 3.13 -23.64
CA SER A 41 13.72 4.31 -22.81
C SER A 41 12.25 4.48 -22.43
N LEU A 42 11.31 4.21 -23.34
CA LEU A 42 9.87 4.22 -23.06
C LEU A 42 9.48 3.10 -22.08
N PHE A 43 10.02 1.91 -22.29
CA PHE A 43 9.78 0.77 -21.40
C PHE A 43 10.25 1.03 -19.97
N LEU A 44 11.49 1.50 -19.80
CA LEU A 44 12.05 1.86 -18.49
C LEU A 44 11.28 3.01 -17.85
N SER A 45 10.86 4.00 -18.64
CA SER A 45 10.01 5.11 -18.19
C SER A 45 8.72 4.59 -17.54
N LYS A 46 7.99 3.71 -18.23
CA LYS A 46 6.75 3.11 -17.73
C LYS A 46 7.00 2.22 -16.50
N ARG A 47 8.06 1.39 -16.54
CA ARG A 47 8.39 0.39 -15.53
C ARG A 47 8.78 0.99 -14.19
N PHE A 48 9.50 2.13 -14.20
CA PHE A 48 10.03 2.81 -13.02
C PHE A 48 9.31 4.13 -12.71
N SER A 49 8.20 4.41 -13.36
CA SER A 49 7.44 5.66 -13.22
C SER A 49 8.31 6.91 -13.37
N ILE A 50 9.23 6.90 -14.35
CA ILE A 50 10.11 8.02 -14.67
C ILE A 50 9.54 8.78 -15.87
N CYS A 51 9.58 10.11 -15.84
CA CYS A 51 9.23 10.92 -17.01
C CYS A 51 10.13 10.58 -18.20
N HIS A 52 9.55 10.24 -19.36
CA HIS A 52 10.31 9.86 -20.55
C HIS A 52 11.31 10.94 -20.98
N ASP A 53 10.99 12.22 -20.80
CA ASP A 53 11.90 13.33 -21.13
C ASP A 53 13.20 13.29 -20.30
N SER A 54 13.20 12.65 -19.15
CA SER A 54 14.41 12.45 -18.34
C SER A 54 15.46 11.57 -19.04
N PHE A 55 15.07 10.77 -20.04
CA PHE A 55 16.00 9.98 -20.85
C PHE A 55 16.56 10.72 -22.06
N LYS A 56 16.04 11.90 -22.38
CA LYS A 56 16.48 12.74 -23.52
C LYS A 56 17.61 13.71 -23.16
N ASN A 57 17.73 14.04 -21.87
CA ASN A 57 18.71 15.00 -21.38
C ASN A 57 19.51 14.42 -20.22
N ASP A 58 20.80 14.15 -20.46
CA ASP A 58 21.68 13.46 -19.53
C ASP A 58 22.08 14.30 -18.33
N THR A 59 22.02 15.61 -18.46
CA THR A 59 22.44 16.57 -17.42
C THR A 59 21.29 17.05 -16.56
N ALA A 60 20.04 16.85 -17.00
CA ALA A 60 18.86 17.23 -16.23
C ALA A 60 18.57 16.22 -15.10
N PRO A 61 18.05 16.66 -13.95
CA PRO A 61 17.57 15.77 -12.91
C PRO A 61 16.51 14.81 -13.47
N VAL A 62 16.50 13.57 -12.97
CA VAL A 62 15.45 12.60 -13.32
C VAL A 62 14.18 13.00 -12.58
N MET A 63 13.07 12.99 -13.30
CA MET A 63 11.76 13.32 -12.78
C MET A 63 10.87 12.09 -12.80
N PHE A 64 10.11 11.88 -11.73
CA PHE A 64 9.11 10.83 -11.67
C PHE A 64 7.80 11.27 -12.32
N ASN A 65 7.08 10.31 -12.90
CA ASN A 65 5.75 10.46 -13.45
C ASN A 65 4.76 9.66 -12.59
N LEU A 66 4.14 10.35 -11.65
CA LEU A 66 3.24 9.74 -10.66
C LEU A 66 1.76 10.04 -10.96
N GLY A 67 1.42 10.31 -12.20
CA GLY A 67 0.05 10.65 -12.62
C GLY A 67 -0.41 12.03 -12.12
N GLY A 68 -1.02 12.83 -12.96
CA GLY A 68 -1.43 14.20 -12.63
C GLY A 68 -0.60 15.26 -13.37
N ASN A 69 -1.12 16.47 -13.42
CA ASN A 69 -0.51 17.60 -14.15
C ASN A 69 0.75 18.18 -13.47
N HIS A 70 1.25 17.55 -12.42
CA HIS A 70 2.35 18.07 -11.63
C HIS A 70 3.65 17.33 -11.93
N LYS A 71 4.52 17.99 -12.65
CA LYS A 71 5.94 17.70 -12.70
C LYS A 71 6.50 18.02 -11.31
N PHE A 72 6.61 17.02 -10.45
CA PHE A 72 7.30 17.20 -9.16
C PHE A 72 8.73 17.62 -9.40
N LYS A 73 8.98 18.93 -9.32
CA LYS A 73 10.31 19.49 -9.15
C LYS A 73 10.68 19.38 -7.67
N HIS A 74 11.10 18.20 -7.23
CA HIS A 74 11.72 18.12 -5.91
C HIS A 74 13.12 18.74 -5.96
N LYS A 75 13.31 19.81 -5.20
CA LYS A 75 14.63 20.13 -4.68
C LYS A 75 14.99 19.00 -3.72
N VAL A 76 16.03 18.26 -4.07
CA VAL A 76 16.57 17.14 -3.32
C VAL A 76 16.98 17.63 -1.93
N ASN A 77 16.19 17.29 -0.91
CA ASN A 77 16.65 17.27 0.46
C ASN A 77 17.04 15.81 0.79
N ILE A 78 18.18 15.61 1.41
CA ILE A 78 18.69 14.30 1.83
C ILE A 78 17.63 13.65 2.72
N GLY A 79 17.03 12.54 2.27
CA GLY A 79 15.90 11.84 2.93
C GLY A 79 14.62 11.76 2.09
N GLU A 80 14.40 12.65 1.12
CA GLU A 80 13.26 12.60 0.20
C GLU A 80 13.50 11.70 -1.02
N GLU A 81 14.77 11.42 -1.38
CA GLU A 81 15.10 10.56 -2.53
C GLU A 81 14.61 9.12 -2.33
N ASP A 82 14.81 8.56 -1.16
CA ASP A 82 14.40 7.19 -0.84
C ASP A 82 12.87 7.04 -0.84
N LEU A 83 12.15 8.09 -0.43
CA LEU A 83 10.69 8.16 -0.46
C LEU A 83 10.18 8.23 -1.91
N ASN A 84 10.81 9.02 -2.76
CA ASN A 84 10.45 9.17 -4.16
C ASN A 84 10.59 7.85 -4.92
N VAL A 85 11.64 7.08 -4.66
CA VAL A 85 11.84 5.75 -5.26
C VAL A 85 10.77 4.77 -4.80
N ALA A 86 10.44 4.76 -3.51
CA ALA A 86 9.38 3.90 -2.96
C ALA A 86 8.03 4.25 -3.58
N THR A 87 7.70 5.55 -3.66
CA THR A 87 6.46 6.03 -4.28
C THR A 87 6.39 5.68 -5.77
N ALA A 88 7.50 5.80 -6.51
CA ALA A 88 7.55 5.45 -7.93
C ALA A 88 7.27 3.96 -8.16
N ILE A 89 7.83 3.07 -7.34
CA ILE A 89 7.55 1.64 -7.41
C ILE A 89 6.11 1.33 -7.00
N ALA A 90 5.61 1.95 -5.94
CA ALA A 90 4.22 1.81 -5.53
C ALA A 90 3.27 2.26 -6.65
N TYR A 91 3.57 3.39 -7.30
CA TYR A 91 2.79 3.89 -8.43
C TYR A 91 2.85 2.93 -9.64
N SER A 92 4.00 2.33 -9.94
CA SER A 92 4.12 1.33 -11.01
C SER A 92 3.23 0.10 -10.75
N ALA A 93 3.23 -0.42 -9.51
CA ALA A 93 2.35 -1.52 -9.13
C ALA A 93 0.86 -1.12 -9.15
N ALA A 94 0.55 0.06 -8.58
CA ALA A 94 -0.81 0.60 -8.56
C ALA A 94 -1.38 0.82 -9.96
N ARG A 95 -0.55 1.29 -10.91
CA ARG A 95 -0.93 1.45 -12.32
C ARG A 95 -1.31 0.12 -12.94
N VAL A 96 -0.47 -0.91 -12.79
CA VAL A 96 -0.79 -2.23 -13.33
C VAL A 96 -2.09 -2.77 -12.75
N ALA A 97 -2.28 -2.63 -11.43
CA ALA A 97 -3.51 -3.07 -10.78
C ALA A 97 -4.73 -2.27 -11.29
N ALA A 98 -4.63 -0.93 -11.37
CA ALA A 98 -5.74 -0.07 -11.79
C ALA A 98 -6.17 -0.31 -13.25
N GLU A 99 -5.19 -0.47 -14.17
CA GLU A 99 -5.43 -0.71 -15.59
C GLU A 99 -6.10 -2.06 -15.86
N ASN A 100 -5.87 -3.06 -15.02
CA ASN A 100 -6.28 -4.44 -15.26
C ASN A 100 -7.26 -5.00 -14.21
N PHE A 101 -7.87 -4.15 -13.39
CA PHE A 101 -8.81 -4.59 -12.36
C PHE A 101 -10.18 -4.88 -12.93
N LYS A 102 -10.75 -6.07 -12.63
CA LYS A 102 -12.04 -6.53 -13.17
C LYS A 102 -13.21 -5.62 -12.84
N VAL A 103 -13.25 -5.12 -11.60
CA VAL A 103 -14.37 -4.32 -11.11
C VAL A 103 -14.10 -2.84 -11.40
N PRO A 104 -14.99 -2.12 -12.09
CA PRO A 104 -14.87 -0.67 -12.26
C PRO A 104 -14.99 0.03 -10.91
N TYR A 105 -14.33 1.17 -10.77
CA TYR A 105 -14.45 1.99 -9.56
C TYR A 105 -15.84 2.64 -9.50
N ASP A 106 -16.53 2.47 -8.39
CA ASP A 106 -17.81 3.12 -8.11
C ASP A 106 -17.61 4.31 -7.17
N GLU A 107 -17.55 5.51 -7.74
CA GLU A 107 -17.39 6.77 -7.00
C GLU A 107 -18.62 7.17 -6.16
N ASN A 108 -19.77 6.51 -6.36
CA ASN A 108 -21.01 6.85 -5.66
C ASN A 108 -21.18 6.08 -4.34
N VAL A 109 -20.26 5.16 -4.02
CA VAL A 109 -20.31 4.44 -2.76
C VAL A 109 -20.04 5.40 -1.61
N ASN A 110 -20.96 5.43 -0.64
CA ASN A 110 -20.73 6.19 0.58
C ASN A 110 -19.68 5.48 1.45
N LEU A 111 -18.51 6.09 1.54
CA LEU A 111 -17.35 5.57 2.31
C LEU A 111 -17.28 6.10 3.75
N ASP A 112 -18.31 6.80 4.27
CA ASP A 112 -18.33 7.13 5.69
C ASP A 112 -18.21 5.86 6.53
N TRP A 113 -17.36 5.89 7.55
CA TRP A 113 -17.00 4.67 8.28
C TRP A 113 -18.21 4.00 8.93
N GLU A 114 -19.22 4.76 9.34
CA GLU A 114 -20.46 4.24 9.92
C GLU A 114 -21.23 3.39 8.90
N ASN A 115 -21.37 3.89 7.66
CA ASN A 115 -22.07 3.19 6.60
C ASN A 115 -21.34 1.92 6.17
N VAL A 116 -19.99 2.01 6.02
CA VAL A 116 -19.16 0.87 5.65
C VAL A 116 -19.23 -0.19 6.76
N ARG A 117 -19.09 0.21 8.03
CA ARG A 117 -19.17 -0.69 9.17
C ARG A 117 -20.54 -1.37 9.25
N GLU A 118 -21.63 -0.62 9.16
CA GLU A 118 -22.99 -1.19 9.16
C GLU A 118 -23.18 -2.20 8.03
N HIS A 119 -22.70 -1.88 6.83
CA HIS A 119 -22.79 -2.77 5.69
C HIS A 119 -22.03 -4.09 5.93
N LEU A 120 -20.79 -4.03 6.41
CA LEU A 120 -19.93 -5.19 6.59
C LEU A 120 -20.37 -6.08 7.76
N LEU A 121 -20.91 -5.50 8.81
CA LEU A 121 -21.36 -6.25 9.99
C LEU A 121 -22.73 -6.91 9.84
N LYS A 122 -23.44 -6.74 8.72
CA LYS A 122 -24.76 -7.38 8.52
C LYS A 122 -24.72 -8.90 8.64
N ASN A 123 -23.63 -9.51 8.16
CA ASN A 123 -23.48 -10.97 8.13
C ASN A 123 -22.19 -11.46 8.80
N GLU A 124 -21.38 -10.56 9.33
CA GLU A 124 -20.06 -10.87 9.87
C GLU A 124 -19.96 -10.47 11.35
N GLN A 125 -19.18 -11.23 12.11
CA GLN A 125 -19.01 -10.98 13.53
C GLN A 125 -18.18 -9.71 13.82
N TRP A 126 -17.19 -9.42 12.97
CA TRP A 126 -16.33 -8.24 13.00
C TRP A 126 -15.72 -7.99 11.62
N ILE A 127 -15.15 -6.83 11.43
CA ILE A 127 -14.44 -6.49 10.18
C ILE A 127 -13.05 -7.12 10.26
N SER A 128 -12.86 -8.21 9.53
CA SER A 128 -11.55 -8.87 9.37
C SER A 128 -10.76 -8.31 8.18
N PHE A 129 -9.47 -8.60 8.13
CA PHE A 129 -8.62 -8.17 7.01
C PHE A 129 -9.09 -8.68 5.64
N PRO A 130 -9.42 -9.99 5.47
CA PRO A 130 -9.99 -10.47 4.21
C PRO A 130 -11.30 -9.76 3.83
N LEU A 131 -12.20 -9.56 4.79
CA LEU A 131 -13.49 -8.90 4.55
C LEU A 131 -13.29 -7.45 4.06
N LEU A 132 -12.34 -6.72 4.64
CA LEU A 132 -12.06 -5.34 4.23
C LEU A 132 -11.40 -5.27 2.85
N ILE A 133 -10.53 -6.25 2.51
CA ILE A 133 -9.99 -6.39 1.15
C ILE A 133 -11.12 -6.63 0.15
N ASP A 134 -12.00 -7.59 0.44
CA ASP A 134 -13.11 -7.95 -0.45
C ASP A 134 -14.06 -6.77 -0.66
N PHE A 135 -14.31 -5.99 0.39
CA PHE A 135 -15.07 -4.75 0.27
C PHE A 135 -14.38 -3.75 -0.67
N CYS A 136 -13.10 -3.43 -0.46
CA CYS A 136 -12.36 -2.54 -1.33
C CYS A 136 -12.39 -3.01 -2.78
N HIS A 137 -12.17 -4.30 -3.02
CA HIS A 137 -12.21 -4.91 -4.35
C HIS A 137 -13.61 -4.85 -4.97
N SER A 138 -14.67 -5.05 -4.19
CA SER A 138 -16.06 -5.02 -4.68
C SER A 138 -16.52 -3.66 -5.19
N ILE A 139 -15.92 -2.59 -4.67
CA ILE A 139 -16.19 -1.20 -5.10
C ILE A 139 -15.14 -0.67 -6.10
N GLY A 140 -14.25 -1.54 -6.58
CA GLY A 140 -13.26 -1.20 -7.59
C GLY A 140 -12.01 -0.48 -7.07
N ILE A 141 -11.69 -0.59 -5.78
CA ILE A 141 -10.44 -0.11 -5.17
C ILE A 141 -9.46 -1.28 -5.04
N PRO A 142 -8.44 -1.39 -5.92
CA PRO A 142 -7.41 -2.41 -5.79
C PRO A 142 -6.59 -2.20 -4.51
N VAL A 143 -6.29 -3.30 -3.81
CA VAL A 143 -5.34 -3.31 -2.69
C VAL A 143 -4.14 -4.14 -3.09
N VAL A 144 -2.95 -3.55 -3.07
CA VAL A 144 -1.70 -4.15 -3.55
C VAL A 144 -0.73 -4.30 -2.40
N TYR A 145 -0.09 -5.47 -2.27
CA TYR A 145 1.04 -5.65 -1.37
C TYR A 145 2.35 -5.68 -2.14
N ILE A 146 3.31 -4.83 -1.77
CA ILE A 146 4.64 -4.84 -2.36
C ILE A 146 5.66 -5.40 -1.37
N LYS A 147 6.21 -6.57 -1.70
CA LYS A 147 7.27 -7.25 -0.95
C LYS A 147 8.66 -6.75 -1.34
N ASN A 148 8.87 -6.55 -2.63
CA ASN A 148 10.17 -6.33 -3.23
C ASN A 148 10.43 -4.84 -3.50
N PHE A 149 10.82 -4.11 -2.45
CA PHE A 149 11.35 -2.74 -2.57
C PHE A 149 12.88 -2.71 -2.75
N PRO A 150 13.45 -1.63 -3.29
CA PRO A 150 14.89 -1.41 -3.26
C PRO A 150 15.42 -1.40 -1.83
N SER A 151 16.61 -1.96 -1.60
CA SER A 151 17.17 -2.21 -0.26
C SER A 151 17.44 -0.96 0.59
N LYS A 152 17.45 0.22 -0.02
CA LYS A 152 17.73 1.50 0.65
C LYS A 152 16.48 2.38 0.80
N CYS A 153 15.32 1.94 0.32
CA CYS A 153 14.10 2.75 0.45
C CYS A 153 13.53 2.73 1.87
N THR A 154 13.09 3.88 2.34
CA THR A 154 12.26 3.99 3.53
C THR A 154 10.94 3.29 3.25
N LYS A 155 10.64 2.22 4.00
CA LYS A 155 9.35 1.54 3.90
C LYS A 155 8.31 2.32 4.68
N MET A 156 7.22 2.65 4.02
CA MET A 156 6.00 3.16 4.62
C MET A 156 5.07 2.00 4.99
N ALA A 157 4.12 2.21 5.90
CA ALA A 157 3.14 1.17 6.22
C ALA A 157 2.19 0.95 5.04
N GLY A 158 1.63 2.04 4.53
CA GLY A 158 0.73 2.08 3.39
C GLY A 158 0.87 3.35 2.56
N MET A 159 0.11 3.41 1.49
CA MET A 159 -0.10 4.57 0.62
C MET A 159 -1.45 4.47 -0.07
N ALA A 160 -2.20 5.56 -0.09
CA ALA A 160 -3.33 5.74 -0.99
C ALA A 160 -2.90 6.54 -2.23
N LEU A 161 -3.20 6.04 -3.42
CA LEU A 161 -2.77 6.59 -4.71
C LEU A 161 -3.99 6.82 -5.60
N GLN A 162 -4.00 7.93 -6.36
CA GLN A 162 -4.96 8.14 -7.43
C GLN A 162 -4.33 7.78 -8.78
N VAL A 163 -4.84 6.77 -9.44
CA VAL A 163 -4.33 6.30 -10.72
C VAL A 163 -5.44 6.31 -11.76
N MET A 164 -5.32 7.18 -12.78
CA MET A 164 -6.31 7.29 -13.87
C MET A 164 -7.76 7.48 -13.37
N GLY A 165 -7.96 8.27 -12.31
CA GLY A 165 -9.27 8.49 -11.70
C GLY A 165 -9.73 7.40 -10.72
N ARG A 166 -8.94 6.34 -10.52
CA ARG A 166 -9.23 5.24 -9.60
C ARG A 166 -8.31 5.31 -8.38
N PRO A 167 -8.84 5.27 -7.15
CA PRO A 167 -8.01 5.10 -5.97
C PRO A 167 -7.46 3.67 -5.88
N VAL A 168 -6.22 3.55 -5.42
CA VAL A 168 -5.51 2.28 -5.19
C VAL A 168 -4.82 2.36 -3.84
N ILE A 169 -4.92 1.30 -3.05
CA ILE A 169 -4.19 1.18 -1.78
C ILE A 169 -2.98 0.28 -1.98
N VAL A 170 -1.81 0.73 -1.52
CA VAL A 170 -0.57 -0.04 -1.55
C VAL A 170 -0.06 -0.24 -0.13
N LEU A 171 0.05 -1.50 0.32
CA LEU A 171 0.63 -1.88 1.60
C LEU A 171 2.05 -2.43 1.38
N THR A 172 3.00 -2.03 2.23
CA THR A 172 4.42 -2.33 1.98
C THR A 172 5.11 -3.05 3.13
N GLN A 173 4.57 -2.99 4.33
CA GLN A 173 5.18 -3.62 5.48
C GLN A 173 4.72 -5.08 5.60
N ALA A 174 5.68 -6.01 5.66
CA ALA A 174 5.42 -7.40 6.01
C ALA A 174 5.11 -7.50 7.51
N GLN A 175 3.91 -7.12 7.89
CA GLN A 175 3.48 -7.22 9.27
C GLN A 175 2.68 -8.52 9.49
N LYS A 176 2.80 -9.06 10.68
CA LYS A 176 2.00 -10.20 11.09
C LYS A 176 0.66 -9.68 11.60
N TYR A 177 -0.41 -10.34 11.20
CA TYR A 177 -1.79 -10.24 11.69
C TYR A 177 -2.22 -8.96 12.45
N GLY A 178 -3.28 -8.34 11.98
CA GLY A 178 -3.92 -7.21 12.64
C GLY A 178 -3.30 -5.85 12.33
N PHE A 179 -1.99 -5.77 12.13
CA PHE A 179 -1.36 -4.51 11.71
C PHE A 179 -1.85 -4.11 10.32
N MET A 180 -1.84 -5.05 9.35
CA MET A 180 -2.29 -4.75 7.99
C MET A 180 -3.78 -4.41 7.92
N LEU A 181 -4.60 -4.91 8.85
CA LEU A 181 -6.00 -4.52 8.95
C LEU A 181 -6.14 -3.03 9.30
N PHE A 182 -5.36 -2.55 10.28
CA PHE A 182 -5.39 -1.13 10.63
C PHE A 182 -4.81 -0.27 9.51
N ASP A 183 -3.67 -0.68 8.91
CA ASP A 183 -3.05 0.04 7.81
C ASP A 183 -4.02 0.15 6.62
N LEU A 184 -4.74 -0.94 6.27
CA LEU A 184 -5.75 -0.92 5.20
C LEU A 184 -6.93 0.03 5.52
N ALA A 185 -7.44 -0.02 6.75
CA ALA A 185 -8.53 0.85 7.18
C ALA A 185 -8.10 2.33 7.20
N HIS A 186 -6.85 2.62 7.56
CA HIS A 186 -6.25 3.95 7.55
C HIS A 186 -6.14 4.52 6.13
N GLU A 187 -5.60 3.73 5.19
CA GLU A 187 -5.50 4.14 3.78
C GLU A 187 -6.88 4.32 3.12
N LEU A 188 -7.85 3.49 3.48
CA LEU A 188 -9.25 3.70 3.08
C LEU A 188 -9.80 4.99 3.65
N GLY A 189 -9.39 5.38 4.86
CA GLY A 189 -9.73 6.66 5.47
C GLY A 189 -9.25 7.85 4.65
N HIS A 190 -8.03 7.82 4.11
CA HIS A 190 -7.54 8.87 3.20
C HIS A 190 -8.38 9.00 1.95
N ILE A 191 -8.86 7.88 1.39
CA ILE A 191 -9.76 7.89 0.23
C ILE A 191 -11.12 8.47 0.62
N ALA A 192 -11.71 7.98 1.71
CA ALA A 192 -13.03 8.38 2.19
C ALA A 192 -13.13 9.87 2.55
N LYS A 193 -12.04 10.44 3.07
CA LYS A 193 -11.96 11.87 3.42
C LYS A 193 -11.55 12.77 2.26
N GLY A 194 -11.30 12.21 1.06
CA GLY A 194 -10.95 12.97 -0.13
C GLY A 194 -9.52 13.51 -0.16
N HIS A 195 -8.63 13.01 0.70
CA HIS A 195 -7.24 13.50 0.82
C HIS A 195 -6.44 13.35 -0.48
N LEU A 196 -6.85 12.46 -1.39
CA LEU A 196 -6.23 12.31 -2.71
C LEU A 196 -6.53 13.47 -3.66
N ASN A 197 -7.54 14.28 -3.36
CA ASN A 197 -8.00 15.41 -4.19
C ASN A 197 -7.45 16.75 -3.67
N GLU A 198 -6.91 16.82 -2.47
CA GLU A 198 -6.41 18.04 -1.85
C GLU A 198 -4.95 18.30 -2.23
N GLY A 199 -4.73 19.30 -3.09
CA GLY A 199 -3.38 19.84 -3.35
C GLY A 199 -2.55 19.07 -4.36
N ASN A 200 -1.28 19.05 -4.22
CA ASN A 200 -0.25 18.85 -5.22
C ASN A 200 0.05 17.41 -5.65
N GLY A 201 -0.82 16.42 -5.42
CA GLY A 201 -0.42 15.09 -5.83
C GLY A 201 -1.48 14.01 -5.69
N CYS A 202 -1.46 13.12 -6.66
CA CYS A 202 -2.26 11.90 -6.64
C CYS A 202 -1.73 10.84 -5.66
N VAL A 203 -0.91 11.23 -4.68
CA VAL A 203 -0.21 10.31 -3.78
C VAL A 203 -0.29 10.85 -2.36
N PHE A 204 -0.96 10.13 -1.49
CA PHE A 204 -0.84 10.31 -0.05
C PHE A 204 0.09 9.25 0.51
N VAL A 205 1.09 9.69 1.26
CA VAL A 205 2.13 8.82 1.82
C VAL A 205 2.11 8.99 3.32
N ASP A 206 1.80 7.93 4.06
CA ASP A 206 1.93 7.90 5.51
C ASP A 206 3.40 8.16 5.89
N ARG A 207 3.69 9.40 6.28
CA ARG A 207 4.97 9.77 6.86
C ARG A 207 4.91 9.51 8.35
N LYS A 208 5.66 8.54 8.85
CA LYS A 208 6.10 8.56 10.25
C LYS A 208 7.01 9.76 10.44
N ILE A 209 6.43 10.96 10.46
CA ILE A 209 7.14 12.18 10.79
C ILE A 209 7.02 12.43 12.28
N ASP A 210 8.16 12.82 12.84
CA ASP A 210 8.41 13.33 14.17
C ASP A 210 7.20 14.07 14.79
N SER A 211 6.89 13.70 15.98
CA SER A 211 5.71 13.89 16.82
C SER A 211 5.25 15.33 17.13
N GLN A 212 5.52 16.34 16.32
CA GLN A 212 5.08 17.70 16.56
C GLN A 212 4.26 18.38 15.45
N ALA A 213 4.17 17.80 14.27
CA ALA A 213 3.18 18.21 13.28
C ALA A 213 2.15 17.06 13.18
N THR A 214 1.14 17.11 14.02
CA THR A 214 -0.10 16.34 13.79
C THR A 214 -0.68 16.86 12.50
N ASP A 215 -0.34 16.20 11.41
CA ASP A 215 -1.00 16.43 10.14
C ASP A 215 -2.48 16.07 10.38
N GLU A 216 -3.36 17.04 10.21
CA GLU A 216 -4.79 16.88 10.47
C GLU A 216 -5.37 15.73 9.63
N LEU A 217 -4.83 15.55 8.40
CA LEU A 217 -5.22 14.49 7.49
C LEU A 217 -4.88 13.08 8.05
N GLU A 218 -3.70 12.92 8.68
CA GLU A 218 -3.34 11.67 9.36
C GLU A 218 -4.25 11.40 10.58
N ALA A 219 -4.57 12.44 11.32
CA ALA A 219 -5.48 12.30 12.46
C ALA A 219 -6.90 11.92 12.01
N GLU A 220 -7.37 12.44 10.88
CA GLU A 220 -8.66 12.08 10.29
C GLU A 220 -8.68 10.64 9.80
N ALA A 221 -7.63 10.19 9.11
CA ALA A 221 -7.50 8.80 8.64
C ALA A 221 -7.43 7.82 9.83
N ASN A 222 -6.73 8.19 10.90
CA ASN A 222 -6.69 7.39 12.14
C ASN A 222 -8.07 7.30 12.79
N ARG A 223 -8.82 8.41 12.93
CA ARG A 223 -10.18 8.40 13.47
C ARG A 223 -11.10 7.53 12.60
N TYR A 224 -11.00 7.66 11.29
CA TYR A 224 -11.73 6.80 10.36
C TYR A 224 -11.43 5.31 10.61
N ALA A 225 -10.16 4.93 10.67
CA ALA A 225 -9.76 3.54 10.90
C ALA A 225 -10.27 3.00 12.24
N PHE A 226 -10.15 3.76 13.33
CA PHE A 226 -10.71 3.38 14.62
C PHE A 226 -12.24 3.26 14.57
N GLY A 227 -12.93 4.24 13.98
CA GLY A 227 -14.38 4.22 13.81
C GLY A 227 -14.82 2.99 13.03
N LEU A 228 -14.22 2.73 11.87
CA LEU A 228 -14.53 1.57 11.03
C LEU A 228 -14.32 0.25 11.77
N LEU A 229 -13.18 0.06 12.42
CA LEU A 229 -12.83 -1.22 13.03
C LEU A 229 -13.50 -1.46 14.38
N SER A 230 -13.80 -0.40 15.14
CA SER A 230 -14.32 -0.54 16.50
C SER A 230 -15.68 0.10 16.76
N GLY A 231 -16.16 0.97 15.88
CA GLY A 231 -17.34 1.80 16.13
C GLY A 231 -17.06 3.02 17.02
N GLN A 232 -15.78 3.29 17.32
CA GLN A 232 -15.33 4.40 18.19
C GLN A 232 -14.07 5.02 17.62
N GLU A 233 -14.08 6.33 17.37
CA GLU A 233 -12.96 7.04 16.75
C GLU A 233 -11.71 7.16 17.68
N ASP A 234 -11.83 6.86 18.95
CA ASP A 234 -10.76 6.98 19.96
C ASP A 234 -10.67 5.76 20.89
N LEU A 235 -10.93 4.55 20.36
CA LEU A 235 -10.90 3.30 21.15
C LEU A 235 -9.63 3.19 22.02
N LYS A 236 -9.81 2.96 23.31
CA LYS A 236 -8.73 2.78 24.30
C LYS A 236 -8.95 1.53 25.13
N ILE A 237 -8.29 0.46 24.74
CA ILE A 237 -8.34 -0.82 25.48
C ILE A 237 -7.32 -0.85 26.59
N SER A 238 -7.77 -1.13 27.81
CA SER A 238 -6.90 -1.28 28.96
C SER A 238 -7.39 -2.38 29.89
N ALA A 239 -6.48 -2.95 30.68
CA ALA A 239 -6.77 -3.86 31.76
C ALA A 239 -6.25 -3.31 33.09
N HIS A 240 -6.89 -3.68 34.21
CA HIS A 240 -6.49 -3.24 35.56
C HIS A 240 -5.23 -3.96 36.04
N TYR A 241 -4.83 -5.04 35.41
CA TYR A 241 -3.64 -5.85 35.77
C TYR A 241 -2.87 -6.26 34.49
N HIS A 242 -1.65 -6.77 34.69
CA HIS A 242 -0.84 -7.28 33.60
C HIS A 242 -1.42 -8.60 33.09
N LEU A 243 -1.83 -8.61 31.83
CA LEU A 243 -2.28 -9.83 31.14
C LEU A 243 -1.08 -10.62 30.61
N LYS A 244 -1.16 -11.94 30.67
CA LYS A 244 -0.33 -12.85 29.88
C LYS A 244 -0.86 -12.94 28.45
N ALA A 245 -0.08 -13.54 27.55
CA ALA A 245 -0.46 -13.61 26.13
C ALA A 245 -1.76 -14.41 25.92
N GLU A 246 -1.91 -15.51 26.62
CA GLU A 246 -3.11 -16.35 26.58
C GLU A 246 -4.34 -15.60 27.10
N GLU A 247 -4.19 -14.92 28.25
CA GLU A 247 -5.26 -14.12 28.85
C GLU A 247 -5.67 -12.96 27.94
N LEU A 248 -4.71 -12.29 27.30
CA LEU A 248 -4.99 -11.23 26.34
C LEU A 248 -5.70 -11.77 25.10
N ALA A 249 -5.28 -12.94 24.59
CA ALA A 249 -5.91 -13.56 23.43
C ALA A 249 -7.38 -13.93 23.72
N ASP A 250 -7.66 -14.53 24.86
CA ASP A 250 -9.01 -14.93 25.27
C ASP A 250 -9.89 -13.72 25.58
N ALA A 251 -9.36 -12.71 26.30
CA ALA A 251 -10.05 -11.45 26.53
C ALA A 251 -10.37 -10.71 25.21
N SER A 252 -9.43 -10.70 24.27
CA SER A 252 -9.64 -10.08 22.95
C SER A 252 -10.72 -10.76 22.17
N ARG A 253 -10.77 -12.11 22.17
CA ARG A 253 -11.84 -12.88 21.51
C ARG A 253 -13.20 -12.62 22.15
N SER A 254 -13.27 -12.62 23.48
CA SER A 254 -14.53 -12.41 24.19
C SER A 254 -15.06 -10.99 23.99
N TYR A 255 -14.21 -9.99 24.19
CA TYR A 255 -14.56 -8.59 23.98
C TYR A 255 -14.90 -8.30 22.51
N GLY A 256 -14.09 -8.85 21.59
CA GLY A 256 -14.33 -8.70 20.16
C GLY A 256 -15.66 -9.26 19.70
N LYS A 257 -16.07 -10.42 20.26
CA LYS A 257 -17.38 -11.01 19.99
C LYS A 257 -18.53 -10.16 20.53
N GLU A 258 -18.38 -9.57 21.70
CA GLU A 258 -19.40 -8.73 22.34
C GLU A 258 -19.57 -7.38 21.64
N HIS A 259 -18.45 -6.79 21.17
CA HIS A 259 -18.44 -5.42 20.61
C HIS A 259 -18.25 -5.37 19.09
N HIS A 260 -18.25 -6.51 18.41
CA HIS A 260 -18.03 -6.60 16.95
C HIS A 260 -16.70 -5.98 16.49
N ILE A 261 -15.62 -6.27 17.22
CA ILE A 261 -14.25 -5.79 16.94
C ILE A 261 -13.34 -6.98 16.69
N ASP A 262 -12.52 -6.93 15.64
CA ASP A 262 -11.54 -7.98 15.37
C ASP A 262 -10.60 -8.17 16.58
N PRO A 263 -10.43 -9.40 17.10
CA PRO A 263 -9.59 -9.64 18.27
C PRO A 263 -8.14 -9.19 18.12
N THR A 264 -7.62 -9.18 16.89
CA THR A 264 -6.26 -8.70 16.64
C THR A 264 -6.14 -7.19 16.84
N HIS A 265 -7.15 -6.43 16.43
CA HIS A 265 -7.21 -4.98 16.66
C HIS A 265 -7.28 -4.65 18.16
N ILE A 266 -8.04 -5.43 18.96
CA ILE A 266 -8.09 -5.26 20.42
C ILE A 266 -6.71 -5.49 21.05
N ALA A 267 -6.04 -6.60 20.70
CA ALA A 267 -4.73 -6.93 21.25
C ALA A 267 -3.67 -5.87 20.92
N LEU A 268 -3.72 -5.31 19.69
CA LEU A 268 -2.80 -4.23 19.27
C LEU A 268 -3.11 -2.91 19.96
N ASN A 269 -4.40 -2.57 20.11
CA ASN A 269 -4.80 -1.36 20.83
C ASN A 269 -4.37 -1.43 22.31
N TYR A 270 -4.53 -2.60 22.95
CA TYR A 270 -3.99 -2.83 24.31
C TYR A 270 -2.47 -2.62 24.38
N ALA A 271 -1.72 -3.14 23.40
CA ALA A 271 -0.28 -2.94 23.34
C ALA A 271 0.10 -1.46 23.20
N TYR A 272 -0.61 -0.75 22.35
CA TYR A 272 -0.40 0.67 22.12
C TYR A 272 -0.64 1.48 23.41
N MET A 273 -1.73 1.19 24.14
CA MET A 273 -2.10 1.89 25.37
C MET A 273 -1.19 1.57 26.55
N LYS A 274 -0.64 0.37 26.64
CA LYS A 274 0.13 -0.13 27.79
C LYS A 274 1.62 -0.27 27.53
N GLY A 275 2.08 -0.17 26.28
CA GLY A 275 3.49 -0.44 25.93
C GLY A 275 3.87 -1.94 25.95
N HIS A 276 2.90 -2.86 26.08
CA HIS A 276 3.14 -4.30 26.26
C HIS A 276 3.21 -5.07 24.95
N TRP A 277 4.04 -4.62 24.00
CA TRP A 277 4.15 -5.18 22.65
C TRP A 277 4.51 -6.67 22.62
N GLY A 278 5.40 -7.13 23.51
CA GLY A 278 5.79 -8.54 23.57
C GLY A 278 4.61 -9.47 23.91
N VAL A 279 3.75 -9.05 24.82
CA VAL A 279 2.53 -9.80 25.18
C VAL A 279 1.55 -9.83 24.01
N ALA A 280 1.29 -8.68 23.40
CA ALA A 280 0.36 -8.58 22.28
C ALA A 280 0.82 -9.38 21.04
N ILE A 281 2.10 -9.33 20.68
CA ILE A 281 2.64 -10.11 19.56
C ILE A 281 2.45 -11.62 19.80
N ASN A 282 2.62 -12.10 21.04
CA ASN A 282 2.37 -13.50 21.37
C ASN A 282 0.86 -13.81 21.40
N ALA A 283 0.01 -12.91 21.88
CA ALA A 283 -1.44 -13.05 21.80
C ALA A 283 -1.92 -13.12 20.36
N LEU A 284 -1.37 -12.30 19.45
CA LEU A 284 -1.69 -12.36 18.02
C LEU A 284 -1.35 -13.73 17.40
N LYS A 285 -0.23 -14.36 17.80
CA LYS A 285 0.10 -15.71 17.33
C LYS A 285 -0.95 -16.76 17.76
N ILE A 286 -1.52 -16.58 18.96
CA ILE A 286 -2.58 -17.44 19.49
C ILE A 286 -3.91 -17.17 18.77
N ILE A 287 -4.27 -15.89 18.60
CA ILE A 287 -5.50 -15.47 17.92
C ILE A 287 -5.52 -15.98 16.48
N CYS A 288 -4.41 -15.87 15.78
CA CYS A 288 -4.29 -16.16 14.34
C CYS A 288 -3.68 -17.54 14.06
N ALA A 289 -3.66 -18.44 15.06
CA ALA A 289 -3.13 -19.79 14.87
C ALA A 289 -3.89 -20.54 13.76
N GLY A 290 -3.15 -21.03 12.76
CA GLY A 290 -3.72 -21.75 11.61
C GLY A 290 -4.25 -20.88 10.48
N LEU A 291 -4.24 -19.54 10.61
CA LEU A 291 -4.61 -18.63 9.52
C LEU A 291 -3.44 -18.42 8.56
N LYS A 292 -3.75 -18.14 7.29
CA LYS A 292 -2.76 -17.66 6.31
C LYS A 292 -2.21 -16.29 6.74
N PHE A 293 -0.96 -15.98 6.36
CA PHE A 293 -0.41 -14.64 6.56
C PHE A 293 -1.14 -13.58 5.70
N ASP A 294 -1.33 -12.39 6.24
CA ASP A 294 -2.05 -11.29 5.57
C ASP A 294 -1.50 -11.00 4.16
N GLN A 295 -0.18 -11.04 3.97
CA GLN A 295 0.46 -10.84 2.67
C GLN A 295 0.05 -11.89 1.63
N ILE A 296 -0.16 -13.14 2.05
CA ILE A 296 -0.60 -14.22 1.17
C ILE A 296 -2.05 -14.00 0.78
N ILE A 297 -2.90 -13.68 1.75
CA ILE A 297 -4.32 -13.38 1.52
C ILE A 297 -4.46 -12.24 0.52
N LEU A 298 -3.75 -11.14 0.77
CA LEU A 298 -3.82 -9.96 -0.08
C LEU A 298 -3.34 -10.22 -1.51
N ARG A 299 -2.22 -10.95 -1.67
CA ARG A 299 -1.72 -11.32 -3.00
C ARG A 299 -2.72 -12.22 -3.74
N GLU A 300 -3.26 -13.25 -3.08
CA GLU A 300 -4.23 -14.15 -3.69
C GLU A 300 -5.50 -13.36 -4.12
N SER A 301 -6.01 -12.48 -3.27
CA SER A 301 -7.18 -11.66 -3.56
C SER A 301 -6.93 -10.71 -4.73
N LEU A 302 -5.77 -10.02 -4.77
CA LEU A 302 -5.40 -9.16 -5.90
C LEU A 302 -5.33 -9.95 -7.21
N MET A 303 -4.61 -11.09 -7.24
CA MET A 303 -4.46 -11.89 -8.46
C MET A 303 -5.80 -12.43 -8.98
N ASN A 304 -6.74 -12.76 -8.10
CA ASN A 304 -8.10 -13.16 -8.47
C ASN A 304 -8.92 -11.99 -9.03
N SER A 305 -8.58 -10.75 -8.68
CA SER A 305 -9.29 -9.54 -9.09
C SER A 305 -8.72 -8.86 -10.33
N ILE A 306 -7.54 -9.28 -10.79
CA ILE A 306 -6.95 -8.85 -12.06
C ILE A 306 -7.59 -9.61 -13.22
N ASP A 307 -7.91 -8.90 -14.29
CA ASP A 307 -8.45 -9.49 -15.52
C ASP A 307 -7.32 -10.07 -16.38
N ASN A 308 -7.19 -11.39 -16.34
CA ASN A 308 -6.19 -12.13 -17.09
C ASN A 308 -6.44 -12.12 -18.62
N THR A 309 -7.58 -11.60 -19.08
CA THR A 309 -7.87 -11.46 -20.52
C THR A 309 -7.40 -10.14 -21.10
N VAL A 310 -7.11 -9.17 -20.23
CA VAL A 310 -6.71 -7.80 -20.61
C VAL A 310 -5.24 -7.51 -20.29
N ILE A 311 -4.73 -8.03 -19.16
CA ILE A 311 -3.36 -7.78 -18.73
C ILE A 311 -2.34 -8.38 -19.73
N ASN A 312 -1.35 -7.59 -20.13
CA ASN A 312 -0.25 -8.10 -20.94
C ASN A 312 0.80 -8.81 -20.07
N ASP A 313 1.62 -9.67 -20.71
CA ASP A 313 2.61 -10.49 -20.02
C ASP A 313 3.64 -9.66 -19.22
N ASP A 314 4.05 -8.51 -19.75
CA ASP A 314 5.03 -7.64 -19.09
C ASP A 314 4.50 -7.01 -17.80
N ASP A 315 3.24 -6.56 -17.81
CA ASP A 315 2.59 -5.99 -16.62
C ASP A 315 2.25 -7.09 -15.60
N LEU A 316 1.85 -8.29 -16.07
CA LEU A 316 1.64 -9.46 -15.19
C LEU A 316 2.96 -9.88 -14.50
N GLU A 317 4.04 -9.98 -15.26
CA GLU A 317 5.36 -10.29 -14.70
C GLU A 317 5.83 -9.22 -13.71
N LEU A 318 5.57 -7.93 -14.00
CA LEU A 318 5.91 -6.86 -13.08
C LEU A 318 5.19 -6.99 -11.75
N ILE A 319 3.87 -7.18 -11.76
CA ILE A 319 3.08 -7.26 -10.52
C ILE A 319 3.49 -8.50 -9.70
N ILE A 320 3.75 -9.64 -10.33
CA ILE A 320 4.27 -10.83 -9.68
C ILE A 320 5.63 -10.56 -9.04
N LYS A 321 6.57 -9.95 -9.78
CA LYS A 321 7.91 -9.61 -9.26
C LYS A 321 7.86 -8.62 -8.09
N LEU A 322 6.92 -7.70 -8.08
CA LEU A 322 6.77 -6.72 -6.99
C LEU A 322 6.08 -7.32 -5.76
N CYS A 323 5.00 -8.07 -5.94
CA CYS A 323 4.25 -8.69 -4.84
C CYS A 323 4.96 -9.89 -4.23
N GLY A 324 5.90 -10.50 -4.95
CA GLY A 324 6.58 -11.74 -4.59
C GLY A 324 5.77 -12.97 -4.99
N GLU A 325 6.49 -14.04 -5.30
CA GLU A 325 5.91 -15.36 -5.58
C GLU A 325 5.26 -15.99 -4.35
#